data_aa6ffceda168d0c7e721fec278fd2fb6
#
_entry.id   aa6ffceda168d0c7e721fec278fd2fb6
#
_cell.length_a   1.000
_cell.length_b   1.000
_cell.length_c   1.000
_cell.angle_alpha   90.00
_cell.angle_beta   90.00
_cell.angle_gamma   90.00
#
_symmetry.space_group_name_H-M   'P 1'
#
loop_
_entity.id
_entity.type
_entity.pdbx_description
1 polymer ?
#
loop_
_entity_poly.entity_id
_entity_poly.type
_entity_poly.pdbx_seq_one_letter_code
_entity_poly.pdbx_strand_id
1 'polypeptide(L)'
;TALLTVGRVVSKLLVFFMVRLYTACLSPAEYSAADLIVDMANLLIPLASLGVSEGIFRNAANRNRDKEAYLTAGLAVLGAGSLAFLLLSPLLTCIPLFTGTAWLIVLYVLLANLHAVVSQYLFAVGRVRLFAGQGVLNTVLIIVLNILFLPVLKLGVTGYVMSTFIADGLTTLLLILYT
;
A
#
# COMPACT_ATOMS: atom_id res chain seq x y z
N THR A 1 2.01 -3.46 23.10
CA THR A 1 2.27 -4.69 22.29
C THR A 1 0.99 -5.44 21.99
N ALA A 2 0.13 -5.76 22.98
CA ALA A 2 -1.11 -6.52 22.76
C ALA A 2 -2.04 -5.88 21.72
N LEU A 3 -2.25 -4.55 21.76
CA LEU A 3 -3.11 -3.84 20.81
C LEU A 3 -2.65 -4.00 19.36
N LEU A 4 -1.35 -3.92 19.11
CA LEU A 4 -0.77 -4.12 17.78
C LEU A 4 -0.95 -5.56 17.28
N THR A 5 -0.78 -6.52 18.18
CA THR A 5 -0.96 -7.95 17.84
C THR A 5 -2.41 -8.25 17.50
N VAL A 6 -3.36 -7.79 18.33
CA VAL A 6 -4.80 -7.96 18.08
C VAL A 6 -5.20 -7.30 16.76
N GLY A 7 -4.76 -6.06 16.50
CA GLY A 7 -5.04 -5.38 15.23
C GLY A 7 -4.54 -6.16 14.02
N ARG A 8 -3.32 -6.71 14.06
CA ARG A 8 -2.77 -7.54 12.98
C ARG A 8 -3.54 -8.84 12.76
N VAL A 9 -3.94 -9.51 13.85
CA VAL A 9 -4.74 -10.75 13.77
C VAL A 9 -6.10 -10.48 13.15
N VAL A 10 -6.79 -9.45 13.62
CA VAL A 10 -8.11 -9.04 13.09
C VAL A 10 -8.00 -8.69 11.60
N SER A 11 -7.01 -7.89 11.20
CA SER A 11 -6.79 -7.56 9.78
C SER A 11 -6.56 -8.81 8.93
N LYS A 12 -5.77 -9.77 9.39
CA LYS A 12 -5.54 -11.02 8.64
C LYS A 12 -6.78 -11.91 8.56
N LEU A 13 -7.57 -11.98 9.61
CA LEU A 13 -8.86 -12.70 9.58
C LEU A 13 -9.84 -12.06 8.59
N LEU A 14 -9.92 -10.74 8.56
CA LEU A 14 -10.76 -10.02 7.60
C LEU A 14 -10.35 -10.31 6.16
N VAL A 15 -9.05 -10.29 5.86
CA VAL A 15 -8.54 -10.65 4.53
C VAL A 15 -8.90 -12.10 4.17
N PHE A 16 -8.79 -13.03 5.11
CA PHE A 16 -9.20 -14.42 4.89
C PHE A 16 -10.69 -14.57 4.49
N PHE A 17 -11.58 -13.81 5.13
CA PHE A 17 -12.99 -13.80 4.75
C PHE A 17 -13.23 -13.21 3.35
N MET A 18 -12.35 -12.32 2.89
CA MET A 18 -12.44 -11.73 1.54
C MET A 18 -12.14 -12.74 0.43
N VAL A 19 -11.39 -13.82 0.70
CA VAL A 19 -11.11 -14.87 -0.31
C VAL A 19 -12.41 -15.43 -0.87
N ARG A 20 -13.42 -15.62 -0.04
CA ARG A 20 -14.75 -16.09 -0.48
C ARG A 20 -15.43 -15.11 -1.45
N LEU A 21 -15.27 -13.81 -1.22
CA LEU A 21 -15.80 -12.79 -2.14
C LEU A 21 -15.06 -12.85 -3.48
N TYR A 22 -13.74 -12.96 -3.42
CA TYR A 22 -12.91 -13.01 -4.64
C TYR A 22 -13.25 -14.22 -5.51
N THR A 23 -13.34 -15.41 -4.91
CA THR A 23 -13.70 -16.64 -5.63
C THR A 23 -15.13 -16.66 -6.12
N ALA A 24 -16.02 -15.85 -5.57
CA ALA A 24 -17.40 -15.71 -6.05
C ALA A 24 -17.53 -14.70 -7.20
N CYS A 25 -16.64 -13.71 -7.28
CA CYS A 25 -16.73 -12.61 -8.24
C CYS A 25 -15.70 -12.69 -9.38
N LEU A 26 -14.62 -13.42 -9.20
CA LEU A 26 -13.53 -13.58 -10.17
C LEU A 26 -13.40 -15.05 -10.57
N SER A 27 -13.13 -15.29 -11.86
CA SER A 27 -12.69 -16.61 -12.31
C SER A 27 -11.30 -16.94 -11.72
N PRO A 28 -10.91 -18.21 -11.62
CA PRO A 28 -9.58 -18.58 -11.14
C PRO A 28 -8.43 -17.91 -11.91
N ALA A 29 -8.61 -17.72 -13.23
CA ALA A 29 -7.62 -17.03 -14.07
C ALA A 29 -7.52 -15.53 -13.75
N GLU A 30 -8.65 -14.85 -13.55
CA GLU A 30 -8.69 -13.43 -13.17
C GLU A 30 -8.11 -13.21 -11.78
N TYR A 31 -8.43 -14.08 -10.83
CA TYR A 31 -7.89 -13.99 -9.48
C TYR A 31 -6.37 -14.19 -9.48
N SER A 32 -5.88 -15.19 -10.23
CA SER A 32 -4.44 -15.41 -10.38
C SER A 32 -3.72 -14.23 -11.06
N ALA A 33 -4.35 -13.63 -12.09
CA ALA A 33 -3.78 -12.46 -12.75
C ALA A 33 -3.73 -11.24 -11.81
N ALA A 34 -4.79 -11.02 -11.01
CA ALA A 34 -4.83 -9.95 -10.02
C ALA A 34 -3.76 -10.12 -8.93
N ASP A 35 -3.59 -11.34 -8.43
CA ASP A 35 -2.58 -11.69 -7.43
C ASP A 35 -1.16 -11.46 -7.96
N LEU A 36 -0.88 -11.87 -9.20
CA LEU A 36 0.41 -11.61 -9.86
C LEU A 36 0.71 -10.12 -10.01
N ILE A 37 -0.29 -9.28 -10.30
CA ILE A 37 -0.12 -7.83 -10.37
C ILE A 37 0.24 -7.27 -8.99
N VAL A 38 -0.45 -7.71 -7.95
CA VAL A 38 -0.19 -7.28 -6.57
C VAL A 38 1.18 -7.77 -6.09
N ASP A 39 1.54 -8.99 -6.38
CA ASP A 39 2.85 -9.55 -6.01
C ASP A 39 4.00 -8.83 -6.72
N MET A 40 3.83 -8.53 -8.02
CA MET A 40 4.80 -7.72 -8.76
C MET A 40 4.93 -6.31 -8.16
N ALA A 41 3.81 -5.67 -7.83
CA ALA A 41 3.85 -4.37 -7.16
C ALA A 41 4.58 -4.46 -5.81
N ASN A 42 4.30 -5.47 -5.00
CA ASN A 42 4.96 -5.69 -3.70
C ASN A 42 6.48 -5.90 -3.83
N LEU A 43 6.95 -6.56 -4.89
CA LEU A 43 8.38 -6.67 -5.19
C LEU A 43 9.01 -5.34 -5.60
N LEU A 44 8.26 -4.49 -6.31
CA LEU A 44 8.74 -3.20 -6.79
C LEU A 44 8.71 -2.09 -5.73
N ILE A 45 7.86 -2.20 -4.70
CA ILE A 45 7.76 -1.24 -3.59
C ILE A 45 9.13 -0.95 -2.95
N PRO A 46 9.89 -1.95 -2.44
CA PRO A 46 11.19 -1.68 -1.84
C PRO A 46 12.23 -1.18 -2.84
N LEU A 47 12.14 -1.59 -4.10
CA LEU A 47 13.03 -1.10 -5.16
C LEU A 47 12.77 0.38 -5.47
N ALA A 48 11.50 0.77 -5.63
CA ALA A 48 11.10 2.15 -5.92
C ALA A 48 11.35 3.09 -4.74
N SER A 49 11.27 2.58 -3.49
CA SER A 49 11.54 3.38 -2.28
C SER A 49 13.00 3.38 -1.86
N LEU A 50 13.86 2.56 -2.46
CA LEU A 50 15.24 2.34 -2.01
C LEU A 50 15.33 1.97 -0.52
N GLY A 51 14.30 1.31 0.01
CA GLY A 51 14.21 0.94 1.42
C GLY A 51 14.07 2.10 2.41
N VAL A 52 13.65 3.29 1.93
CA VAL A 52 13.56 4.52 2.74
C VAL A 52 12.59 4.40 3.91
N SER A 53 11.51 3.66 3.77
CA SER A 53 10.52 3.45 4.84
C SER A 53 11.17 2.83 6.09
N GLU A 54 12.00 1.81 5.94
CA GLU A 54 12.76 1.21 7.03
C GLU A 54 13.84 2.17 7.56
N GLY A 55 14.47 2.94 6.67
CA GLY A 55 15.45 3.97 7.02
C GLY A 55 14.86 5.06 7.90
N ILE A 56 13.67 5.56 7.58
CA ILE A 56 12.94 6.55 8.40
C ILE A 56 12.62 5.97 9.76
N PHE A 57 12.07 4.76 9.82
CA PHE A 57 11.75 4.10 11.07
C PHE A 57 12.97 4.00 11.99
N ARG A 58 14.09 3.50 11.48
CA ARG A 58 15.32 3.29 12.26
C ARG A 58 15.95 4.58 12.75
N ASN A 59 15.93 5.64 11.96
CA ASN A 59 16.57 6.92 12.29
C ASN A 59 15.66 7.85 13.11
N ALA A 60 14.37 7.92 12.80
CA ALA A 60 13.41 8.76 13.52
C ALA A 60 13.04 8.19 14.92
N ALA A 61 13.26 6.91 15.17
CA ALA A 61 13.13 6.30 16.49
C ALA A 61 14.23 6.76 17.47
N ASN A 62 15.30 7.37 16.99
CA ASN A 62 16.40 7.87 17.84
C ASN A 62 15.99 9.21 18.49
N ARG A 63 15.92 9.26 19.82
CA ARG A 63 15.37 10.36 20.62
C ARG A 63 16.07 11.72 20.49
N ASN A 64 17.30 11.78 19.97
CA ASN A 64 18.17 12.96 19.98
C ASN A 64 18.25 13.70 18.62
N ARG A 65 17.35 13.48 17.67
CA ARG A 65 17.47 14.07 16.35
C ARG A 65 16.15 14.68 15.85
N ASP A 66 16.25 15.70 14.98
CA ASP A 66 15.11 16.37 14.36
C ASP A 66 14.29 15.43 13.49
N LYS A 67 13.14 15.02 13.98
CA LYS A 67 12.25 14.05 13.33
C LYS A 67 11.70 14.56 12.01
N GLU A 68 11.48 15.88 11.92
CA GLU A 68 11.00 16.54 10.70
C GLU A 68 12.04 16.54 9.59
N ALA A 69 13.32 16.70 9.91
CA ALA A 69 14.41 16.62 8.96
C ALA A 69 14.51 15.21 8.34
N TYR A 70 14.25 14.15 9.14
CA TYR A 70 14.23 12.78 8.62
C TYR A 70 13.02 12.50 7.72
N LEU A 71 11.86 13.06 8.04
CA LEU A 71 10.70 12.94 7.17
C LEU A 71 10.96 13.62 5.83
N THR A 72 11.49 14.86 5.87
CA THR A 72 11.80 15.64 4.65
C THR A 72 12.85 14.93 3.80
N ALA A 73 13.93 14.45 4.41
CA ALA A 73 14.97 13.69 3.69
C ALA A 73 14.39 12.37 3.12
N GLY A 74 13.56 11.66 3.89
CA GLY A 74 12.91 10.44 3.45
C GLY A 74 11.96 10.69 2.27
N LEU A 75 11.17 11.75 2.31
CA LEU A 75 10.30 12.14 1.20
C LEU A 75 11.08 12.55 -0.04
N ALA A 76 12.24 13.23 0.12
CA ALA A 76 13.11 13.58 -1.00
C ALA A 76 13.68 12.34 -1.69
N VAL A 77 14.17 11.37 -0.91
CA VAL A 77 14.69 10.10 -1.47
C VAL A 77 13.56 9.26 -2.08
N LEU A 78 12.39 9.22 -1.43
CA LEU A 78 11.22 8.56 -2.00
C LEU A 78 10.81 9.23 -3.32
N GLY A 79 10.83 10.55 -3.40
CA GLY A 79 10.54 11.31 -4.61
C GLY A 79 11.52 10.96 -5.75
N ALA A 80 12.81 10.92 -5.45
CA ALA A 80 13.85 10.55 -6.42
C ALA A 80 13.69 9.08 -6.88
N GLY A 81 13.45 8.15 -5.96
CA GLY A 81 13.21 6.75 -6.27
C GLY A 81 11.92 6.54 -7.07
N SER A 82 10.85 7.24 -6.72
CA SER A 82 9.58 7.23 -7.45
C SER A 82 9.73 7.78 -8.87
N LEU A 83 10.51 8.84 -9.05
CA LEU A 83 10.82 9.40 -10.37
C LEU A 83 11.62 8.41 -11.22
N ALA A 84 12.66 7.80 -10.66
CA ALA A 84 13.42 6.76 -11.33
C ALA A 84 12.54 5.56 -11.72
N PHE A 85 11.65 5.13 -10.81
CA PHE A 85 10.69 4.07 -11.08
C PHE A 85 9.72 4.45 -12.21
N LEU A 86 9.21 5.68 -12.24
CA LEU A 86 8.35 6.18 -13.33
C LEU A 86 9.06 6.16 -14.67
N LEU A 87 10.34 6.56 -14.72
CA LEU A 87 11.15 6.52 -15.95
C LEU A 87 11.39 5.09 -16.44
N LEU A 88 11.49 4.12 -15.53
CA LEU A 88 11.67 2.71 -15.85
C LEU A 88 10.34 1.96 -16.07
N SER A 89 9.21 2.54 -15.67
CA SER A 89 7.90 1.88 -15.75
C SER A 89 7.48 1.43 -17.16
N PRO A 90 7.90 2.07 -18.29
CA PRO A 90 7.60 1.54 -19.62
C PRO A 90 8.15 0.13 -19.85
N LEU A 91 9.20 -0.29 -19.12
CA LEU A 91 9.72 -1.66 -19.21
C LEU A 91 8.70 -2.72 -18.76
N LEU A 92 7.74 -2.35 -17.90
CA LEU A 92 6.64 -3.24 -17.50
C LEU A 92 5.75 -3.63 -18.68
N THR A 93 5.60 -2.75 -19.67
CA THR A 93 4.80 -3.03 -20.88
C THR A 93 5.47 -4.02 -21.82
N CYS A 94 6.79 -4.25 -21.67
CA CYS A 94 7.51 -5.27 -22.43
C CYS A 94 7.18 -6.70 -21.97
N ILE A 95 6.55 -6.83 -20.79
CA ILE A 95 6.10 -8.12 -20.27
C ILE A 95 4.66 -8.34 -20.73
N PRO A 96 4.38 -9.36 -21.59
CA PRO A 96 3.06 -9.56 -22.19
C PRO A 96 1.92 -9.65 -21.17
N LEU A 97 2.22 -10.19 -19.99
CA LEU A 97 1.26 -10.34 -18.87
C LEU A 97 0.75 -8.99 -18.34
N PHE A 98 1.59 -7.95 -18.36
CA PHE A 98 1.26 -6.63 -17.82
C PHE A 98 0.88 -5.61 -18.88
N THR A 99 0.82 -6.01 -20.16
CA THR A 99 0.37 -5.15 -21.25
C THR A 99 -1.08 -4.72 -20.97
N GLY A 100 -1.31 -3.41 -20.83
CA GLY A 100 -2.62 -2.84 -20.47
C GLY A 100 -2.88 -2.70 -18.97
N THR A 101 -2.17 -3.40 -18.09
CA THR A 101 -2.33 -3.33 -16.62
C THR A 101 -1.11 -2.71 -15.91
N ALA A 102 -0.06 -2.39 -16.64
CA ALA A 102 1.17 -1.78 -16.07
C ALA A 102 0.89 -0.51 -15.25
N TRP A 103 -0.08 0.31 -15.67
CA TRP A 103 -0.48 1.52 -14.93
C TRP A 103 -1.03 1.22 -13.53
N LEU A 104 -1.69 0.06 -13.33
CA LEU A 104 -2.14 -0.40 -12.00
C LEU A 104 -0.96 -0.64 -11.08
N ILE A 105 0.07 -1.33 -11.59
CA ILE A 105 1.30 -1.60 -10.84
C ILE A 105 1.98 -0.29 -10.46
N VAL A 106 2.09 0.66 -11.40
CA VAL A 106 2.71 1.95 -11.16
C VAL A 106 1.99 2.73 -10.08
N LEU A 107 0.67 2.88 -10.18
CA LEU A 107 -0.13 3.59 -9.18
C LEU A 107 -0.07 2.90 -7.83
N TYR A 108 -0.14 1.58 -7.81
CA TYR A 108 -0.04 0.82 -6.57
C TYR A 108 1.30 1.07 -5.88
N VAL A 109 2.42 0.92 -6.58
CA VAL A 109 3.76 1.12 -6.02
C VAL A 109 3.93 2.53 -5.47
N LEU A 110 3.48 3.56 -6.18
CA LEU A 110 3.60 4.95 -5.74
C LEU A 110 2.77 5.24 -4.48
N LEU A 111 1.51 4.83 -4.46
CA LEU A 111 0.62 5.09 -3.32
C LEU A 111 1.00 4.24 -2.10
N ALA A 112 1.35 2.97 -2.29
CA ALA A 112 1.80 2.11 -1.21
C ALA A 112 3.11 2.61 -0.57
N ASN A 113 4.06 3.12 -1.36
CA ASN A 113 5.29 3.72 -0.85
C ASN A 113 5.02 5.00 -0.04
N LEU A 114 4.15 5.88 -0.52
CA LEU A 114 3.76 7.07 0.21
C LEU A 114 3.08 6.70 1.53
N HIS A 115 2.15 5.73 1.48
CA HIS A 115 1.47 5.19 2.66
C HIS A 115 2.47 4.62 3.67
N ALA A 116 3.44 3.82 3.22
CA ALA A 116 4.46 3.21 4.07
C ALA A 116 5.32 4.27 4.77
N VAL A 117 5.79 5.30 4.06
CA VAL A 117 6.60 6.38 4.64
C VAL A 117 5.84 7.14 5.72
N VAL A 118 4.59 7.56 5.45
CA VAL A 118 3.76 8.29 6.42
C VAL A 118 3.44 7.42 7.63
N SER A 119 3.10 6.15 7.41
CA SER A 119 2.80 5.20 8.48
C SER A 119 4.02 4.94 9.38
N GLN A 120 5.20 4.71 8.80
CA GLN A 120 6.42 4.48 9.55
C GLN A 120 6.86 5.72 10.34
N TYR A 121 6.68 6.91 9.77
CA TYR A 121 6.94 8.15 10.48
C TYR A 121 6.05 8.30 11.72
N LEU A 122 4.74 8.05 11.61
CA LEU A 122 3.82 8.11 12.74
C LEU A 122 4.22 7.13 13.86
N PHE A 123 4.64 5.93 13.49
CA PHE A 123 5.13 4.95 14.45
C PHE A 123 6.42 5.42 15.13
N ALA A 124 7.37 5.97 14.37
CA ALA A 124 8.66 6.46 14.86
C ALA A 124 8.54 7.66 15.79
N VAL A 125 7.57 8.57 15.56
CA VAL A 125 7.30 9.71 16.46
C VAL A 125 6.50 9.33 17.71
N GLY A 126 6.14 8.03 17.86
CA GLY A 126 5.45 7.51 19.03
C GLY A 126 3.92 7.62 18.97
N ARG A 127 3.33 8.01 17.84
CA ARG A 127 1.87 8.04 17.65
C ARG A 127 1.30 6.63 17.37
N VAL A 128 1.63 5.66 18.23
CA VAL A 128 1.31 4.24 18.04
C VAL A 128 -0.19 3.97 17.90
N ARG A 129 -1.05 4.78 18.57
CA ARG A 129 -2.51 4.64 18.45
C ARG A 129 -3.00 5.00 17.06
N LEU A 130 -2.46 6.05 16.46
CA LEU A 130 -2.78 6.44 15.08
C LEU A 130 -2.27 5.41 14.08
N PHE A 131 -1.05 4.92 14.29
CA PHE A 131 -0.49 3.84 13.47
C PHE A 131 -1.33 2.56 13.51
N ALA A 132 -1.81 2.15 14.69
CA ALA A 132 -2.68 0.99 14.82
C ALA A 132 -4.09 1.25 14.21
N GLY A 133 -4.65 2.41 14.47
CA GLY A 133 -5.96 2.80 13.97
C GLY A 133 -6.01 2.90 12.44
N GLN A 134 -4.97 3.45 11.82
CA GLN A 134 -4.89 3.54 10.36
C GLN A 134 -4.83 2.16 9.69
N GLY A 135 -4.15 1.19 10.29
CA GLY A 135 -4.11 -0.17 9.74
C GLY A 135 -5.48 -0.86 9.73
N VAL A 136 -6.27 -0.63 10.79
CA VAL A 136 -7.66 -1.11 10.84
C VAL A 136 -8.52 -0.37 9.81
N LEU A 137 -8.42 0.96 9.75
CA LEU A 137 -9.15 1.78 8.79
C LEU A 137 -8.84 1.37 7.35
N ASN A 138 -7.56 1.19 7.03
CA ASN A 138 -7.12 0.75 5.70
C ASN A 138 -7.73 -0.61 5.34
N THR A 139 -7.71 -1.58 6.27
CA THR A 139 -8.33 -2.89 6.04
C THR A 139 -9.83 -2.77 5.79
N VAL A 140 -10.55 -1.94 6.55
CA VAL A 140 -11.98 -1.70 6.35
C VAL A 140 -12.22 -1.06 4.98
N LEU A 141 -11.43 -0.07 4.58
CA LEU A 141 -11.54 0.57 3.28
C LEU A 141 -11.30 -0.43 2.14
N ILE A 142 -10.28 -1.30 2.23
CA ILE A 142 -10.04 -2.36 1.26
C ILE A 142 -11.28 -3.24 1.10
N ILE A 143 -11.89 -3.66 2.21
CA ILE A 143 -13.08 -4.51 2.20
C ILE A 143 -14.26 -3.80 1.53
N VAL A 144 -14.54 -2.56 1.94
CA VAL A 144 -15.66 -1.77 1.40
C VAL A 144 -15.47 -1.52 -0.09
N LEU A 145 -14.26 -1.14 -0.51
CA LEU A 145 -13.94 -0.92 -1.92
C LEU A 145 -14.01 -2.21 -2.74
N ASN A 146 -13.56 -3.35 -2.20
CA ASN A 146 -13.71 -4.63 -2.88
C ASN A 146 -15.18 -5.01 -3.06
N ILE A 147 -16.02 -4.82 -2.02
CA ILE A 147 -17.46 -5.06 -2.13
C ILE A 147 -18.12 -4.12 -3.14
N LEU A 148 -17.62 -2.90 -3.29
CA LEU A 148 -18.12 -1.96 -4.28
C LEU A 148 -17.64 -2.32 -5.70
N PHE A 149 -16.35 -2.61 -5.87
CA PHE A 149 -15.73 -2.74 -7.19
C PHE A 149 -15.96 -4.11 -7.84
N LEU A 150 -16.06 -5.19 -7.05
CA LEU A 150 -16.20 -6.54 -7.60
C LEU A 150 -17.66 -6.90 -7.92
N PRO A 151 -18.60 -7.00 -6.94
CA PRO A 151 -19.95 -7.42 -7.26
C PRO A 151 -20.84 -6.28 -7.82
N VAL A 152 -20.65 -5.02 -7.39
CA VAL A 152 -21.51 -3.90 -7.80
C VAL A 152 -21.05 -3.31 -9.13
N LEU A 153 -19.79 -2.87 -9.22
CA LEU A 153 -19.24 -2.25 -10.43
C LEU A 153 -18.67 -3.26 -11.43
N LYS A 154 -18.47 -4.52 -11.03
CA LYS A 154 -17.99 -5.63 -11.87
C LYS A 154 -16.68 -5.32 -12.61
N LEU A 155 -15.75 -4.65 -11.92
CA LEU A 155 -14.48 -4.21 -12.50
C LEU A 155 -13.43 -5.33 -12.61
N GLY A 156 -13.74 -6.55 -12.14
CA GLY A 156 -12.86 -7.71 -12.24
C GLY A 156 -11.47 -7.48 -11.63
N VAL A 157 -10.42 -7.88 -12.35
CA VAL A 157 -9.01 -7.72 -11.94
C VAL A 157 -8.67 -6.28 -11.58
N THR A 158 -9.12 -5.32 -12.38
CA THR A 158 -8.86 -3.90 -12.14
C THR A 158 -9.45 -3.45 -10.81
N GLY A 159 -10.69 -3.87 -10.50
CA GLY A 159 -11.36 -3.53 -9.24
C GLY A 159 -10.65 -4.09 -8.01
N TYR A 160 -10.15 -5.33 -8.09
CA TYR A 160 -9.38 -5.96 -7.03
C TYR A 160 -8.10 -5.15 -6.70
N VAL A 161 -7.31 -4.82 -7.72
CA VAL A 161 -6.06 -4.08 -7.53
C VAL A 161 -6.34 -2.63 -7.08
N MET A 162 -7.33 -1.96 -7.69
CA MET A 162 -7.70 -0.59 -7.35
C MET A 162 -8.17 -0.43 -5.91
N SER A 163 -8.89 -1.41 -5.36
CA SER A 163 -9.37 -1.35 -3.98
C SER A 163 -8.20 -1.19 -2.98
N THR A 164 -7.09 -1.84 -3.23
CA THR A 164 -5.92 -1.80 -2.35
C THR A 164 -5.23 -0.44 -2.40
N PHE A 165 -4.81 0.03 -3.58
CA PHE A 165 -4.06 1.28 -3.64
C PHE A 165 -4.92 2.52 -3.39
N ILE A 166 -6.22 2.48 -3.70
CA ILE A 166 -7.14 3.58 -3.33
C ILE A 166 -7.32 3.63 -1.81
N ALA A 167 -7.43 2.48 -1.14
CA ALA A 167 -7.49 2.44 0.32
C ALA A 167 -6.20 3.03 0.95
N ASP A 168 -5.02 2.66 0.41
CA ASP A 168 -3.74 3.22 0.85
C ASP A 168 -3.69 4.74 0.65
N GLY A 169 -4.13 5.22 -0.51
CA GLY A 169 -4.18 6.64 -0.83
C GLY A 169 -5.14 7.42 0.09
N LEU A 170 -6.36 6.93 0.30
CA LEU A 170 -7.35 7.55 1.18
C LEU A 170 -6.88 7.57 2.63
N THR A 171 -6.33 6.45 3.12
CA THR A 171 -5.79 6.36 4.48
C THR A 171 -4.64 7.34 4.67
N THR A 172 -3.74 7.43 3.69
CA THR A 172 -2.60 8.37 3.73
C THR A 172 -3.08 9.81 3.73
N LEU A 173 -4.05 10.15 2.88
CA LEU A 173 -4.64 11.48 2.85
C LEU A 173 -5.25 11.87 4.20
N LEU A 174 -6.02 10.96 4.80
CA LEU A 174 -6.61 11.18 6.14
C LEU A 174 -5.52 11.37 7.21
N LEU A 175 -4.43 10.59 7.15
CA LEU A 175 -3.31 10.75 8.09
C LEU A 175 -2.63 12.11 7.93
N ILE A 176 -2.39 12.57 6.71
CA ILE A 176 -1.78 13.88 6.44
C ILE A 176 -2.69 15.02 6.92
N LEU A 177 -4.01 14.92 6.72
CA LEU A 177 -4.96 15.93 7.16
C LEU A 177 -5.11 16.01 8.68
N TYR A 178 -4.86 14.89 9.38
CA TYR A 178 -4.99 14.81 10.85
C TYR A 178 -3.69 15.14 11.59
N THR A 179 -2.57 15.17 10.90
CA THR A 179 -1.23 15.37 11.51
C THR A 179 -0.77 16.79 11.43
#